data_52774fdb15c030a67dc73f3d433b3f40
#
_entry.id   52774fdb15c030a67dc73f3d433b3f40
#
_cell.length_a   1.000
_cell.length_b   1.000
_cell.length_c   1.000
_cell.angle_alpha   90.00
_cell.angle_beta   90.00
_cell.angle_gamma   90.00
#
_symmetry.space_group_name_H-M   'P 1'
#
loop_
_entity.id
_entity.type
_entity.pdbx_description
1 polymer ?
#
loop_
_entity_poly.entity_id
_entity_poly.type
_entity_poly.pdbx_seq_one_letter_code
_entity_poly.pdbx_strand_id
1 'polypeptide(L)'
;MFTGIVAAVGRIEAVTPLGSATDTDTGVRLTVASGGLDLADVELGDSISIQGACMTVIEKSAGSFAVDVSRESLSKTAGLSEPGDVNLEKALRAHDRLGGHLVSGHVDGLGEVTHFAPVGESHELRILASRDIGKYLAYKGSVTVNGVSLTVNSVNDRPDGCEFSINLIPHTVQVTTLRHLKAGAKVNLEIDLIARYVERMLSATSPIARN
;
A
#
# COMPACT_ATOMS: atom_id res chain seq x y z
N MET A 1 -1.10 -11.84 -4.97
CA MET A 1 -1.35 -11.82 -3.51
C MET A 1 -0.04 -11.61 -2.78
N PHE A 2 -0.07 -10.87 -1.68
CA PHE A 2 1.09 -10.47 -0.87
C PHE A 2 0.77 -10.71 0.61
N THR A 3 1.74 -10.46 1.48
CA THR A 3 1.60 -10.61 2.93
C THR A 3 1.59 -9.27 3.68
N GLY A 4 2.06 -8.22 3.04
CA GLY A 4 2.38 -6.94 3.67
C GLY A 4 3.68 -6.97 4.49
N ILE A 5 4.54 -7.96 4.25
CA ILE A 5 5.89 -8.00 4.81
C ILE A 5 6.86 -7.50 3.74
N VAL A 6 7.30 -6.27 3.90
CA VAL A 6 8.22 -5.62 2.96
C VAL A 6 9.54 -6.39 2.90
N ALA A 7 9.93 -6.80 1.70
CA ALA A 7 11.16 -7.55 1.48
C ALA A 7 12.37 -6.64 1.22
N ALA A 8 12.14 -5.46 0.62
CA ALA A 8 13.18 -4.46 0.35
C ALA A 8 12.58 -3.05 0.23
N VAL A 9 13.42 -2.04 0.40
CA VAL A 9 13.13 -0.68 -0.04
C VAL A 9 13.88 -0.46 -1.35
N GLY A 10 13.13 -0.41 -2.44
CA GLY A 10 13.63 -0.03 -3.75
C GLY A 10 13.48 1.46 -4.01
N ARG A 11 13.76 1.86 -5.25
CA ARG A 11 13.65 3.26 -5.67
C ARG A 11 13.08 3.38 -7.07
N ILE A 12 12.06 4.19 -7.25
CA ILE A 12 11.65 4.64 -8.59
C ILE A 12 12.75 5.58 -9.09
N GLU A 13 13.45 5.17 -10.15
CA GLU A 13 14.54 5.95 -10.76
C GLU A 13 14.03 6.82 -11.89
N ALA A 14 13.01 6.34 -12.63
CA ALA A 14 12.43 7.06 -13.75
C ALA A 14 10.91 6.85 -13.83
N VAL A 15 10.22 7.90 -14.25
CA VAL A 15 8.79 7.91 -14.57
C VAL A 15 8.65 8.43 -15.99
N THR A 16 8.23 7.58 -16.92
CA THR A 16 8.12 7.90 -18.36
C THR A 16 6.66 7.79 -18.80
N PRO A 17 6.05 8.84 -19.38
CA PRO A 17 4.70 8.74 -19.96
C PRO A 17 4.59 7.66 -21.00
N LEU A 18 3.47 6.90 -21.02
CA LEU A 18 3.20 5.86 -22.02
C LEU A 18 2.65 6.42 -23.34
N GLY A 19 2.21 7.67 -23.36
CA GLY A 19 1.68 8.35 -24.53
C GLY A 19 2.60 9.43 -25.08
N SER A 20 2.14 10.14 -26.10
CA SER A 20 2.83 11.32 -26.61
C SER A 20 2.81 12.47 -25.57
N ALA A 21 3.77 13.39 -25.68
CA ALA A 21 3.85 14.55 -24.77
C ALA A 21 2.58 15.43 -24.72
N THR A 22 1.68 15.27 -25.69
CA THR A 22 0.41 16.00 -25.78
C THR A 22 -0.78 15.24 -25.19
N ASP A 23 -0.58 13.96 -24.84
CA ASP A 23 -1.63 13.11 -24.28
C ASP A 23 -1.50 13.06 -22.75
N THR A 24 -2.23 13.92 -22.06
CA THR A 24 -2.22 14.03 -20.59
C THR A 24 -3.04 12.94 -19.91
N ASP A 25 -3.69 12.04 -20.67
CA ASP A 25 -4.61 11.02 -20.15
C ASP A 25 -4.02 9.61 -20.16
N THR A 26 -2.70 9.50 -20.32
CA THR A 26 -1.99 8.21 -20.34
C THR A 26 -1.42 7.84 -18.99
N GLY A 27 -1.17 6.52 -18.80
CA GLY A 27 -0.37 6.01 -17.69
C GLY A 27 1.12 6.33 -17.83
N VAL A 28 1.90 5.78 -16.93
CA VAL A 28 3.36 5.93 -16.94
C VAL A 28 4.05 4.58 -16.86
N ARG A 29 5.26 4.51 -17.37
CA ARG A 29 6.22 3.44 -17.09
C ARG A 29 7.12 3.86 -15.96
N LEU A 30 7.23 3.01 -14.94
CA LEU A 30 8.20 3.17 -13.86
C LEU A 30 9.38 2.25 -14.10
N THR A 31 10.59 2.80 -13.96
CA THR A 31 11.82 2.00 -13.80
C THR A 31 12.18 2.00 -12.32
N VAL A 32 12.28 0.82 -11.72
CA VAL A 32 12.45 0.64 -10.29
C VAL A 32 13.73 -0.13 -10.01
N ALA A 33 14.67 0.50 -9.30
CA ALA A 33 15.82 -0.19 -8.72
C ALA A 33 15.34 -1.10 -7.58
N SER A 34 15.81 -2.37 -7.56
CA SER A 34 15.27 -3.40 -6.67
C SER A 34 15.62 -3.20 -5.19
N GLY A 35 16.62 -2.36 -4.86
CA GLY A 35 17.00 -2.07 -3.46
C GLY A 35 17.43 -3.28 -2.65
N GLY A 36 17.89 -4.35 -3.32
CA GLY A 36 18.25 -5.62 -2.70
C GLY A 36 17.15 -6.69 -2.75
N LEU A 37 15.98 -6.40 -3.32
CA LEU A 37 15.01 -7.44 -3.66
C LEU A 37 15.63 -8.39 -4.69
N ASP A 38 15.70 -9.68 -4.36
CA ASP A 38 16.20 -10.69 -5.29
C ASP A 38 15.25 -10.84 -6.48
N LEU A 39 15.73 -10.54 -7.68
CA LEU A 39 14.97 -10.65 -8.92
C LEU A 39 15.29 -11.93 -9.73
N ALA A 40 16.15 -12.83 -9.21
CA ALA A 40 16.61 -14.00 -9.96
C ALA A 40 15.43 -14.90 -10.40
N ASP A 41 14.43 -15.04 -9.54
CA ASP A 41 13.25 -15.88 -9.74
C ASP A 41 12.01 -15.12 -10.25
N VAL A 42 12.13 -13.82 -10.52
CA VAL A 42 11.07 -13.01 -11.09
C VAL A 42 11.02 -13.19 -12.60
N GLU A 43 9.84 -13.42 -13.15
CA GLU A 43 9.61 -13.53 -14.59
C GLU A 43 8.75 -12.35 -15.10
N LEU A 44 8.77 -12.12 -16.42
CA LEU A 44 7.87 -11.15 -17.03
C LEU A 44 6.42 -11.63 -16.85
N GLY A 45 5.56 -10.75 -16.40
CA GLY A 45 4.17 -11.07 -16.04
C GLY A 45 3.98 -11.31 -14.54
N ASP A 46 5.05 -11.48 -13.76
CA ASP A 46 4.94 -11.59 -12.31
C ASP A 46 4.48 -10.28 -11.67
N SER A 47 3.86 -10.41 -10.50
CA SER A 47 3.40 -9.26 -9.70
C SER A 47 4.40 -8.91 -8.62
N ILE A 48 4.72 -7.62 -8.52
CA ILE A 48 5.44 -7.01 -7.40
C ILE A 48 4.56 -5.91 -6.81
N SER A 49 4.40 -5.92 -5.49
CA SER A 49 3.80 -4.80 -4.76
C SER A 49 4.82 -3.67 -4.65
N ILE A 50 4.46 -2.49 -5.17
CA ILE A 50 5.26 -1.27 -5.12
C ILE A 50 4.49 -0.25 -4.28
N GLN A 51 5.00 0.10 -3.12
CA GLN A 51 4.35 1.01 -2.17
C GLN A 51 2.89 0.60 -1.84
N GLY A 52 2.60 -0.70 -1.86
CA GLY A 52 1.30 -1.30 -1.63
C GLY A 52 0.44 -1.50 -2.88
N ALA A 53 0.87 -1.04 -4.05
CA ALA A 53 0.14 -1.25 -5.30
C ALA A 53 0.70 -2.45 -6.08
N CYS A 54 -0.16 -3.40 -6.45
CA CYS A 54 0.18 -4.56 -7.27
C CYS A 54 0.48 -4.13 -8.71
N MET A 55 1.69 -4.38 -9.17
CA MET A 55 2.16 -4.03 -10.51
C MET A 55 2.73 -5.25 -11.22
N THR A 56 2.50 -5.33 -12.52
CA THR A 56 3.00 -6.42 -13.36
C THR A 56 4.36 -6.07 -13.97
N VAL A 57 5.35 -6.93 -13.79
CA VAL A 57 6.69 -6.76 -14.35
C VAL A 57 6.65 -6.94 -15.86
N ILE A 58 7.12 -5.95 -16.60
CA ILE A 58 7.17 -5.96 -18.08
C ILE A 58 8.60 -5.99 -18.63
N GLU A 59 9.57 -5.55 -17.85
CA GLU A 59 10.99 -5.61 -18.19
C GLU A 59 11.78 -5.91 -16.90
N LYS A 60 12.90 -6.59 -17.03
CA LYS A 60 13.78 -6.97 -15.92
C LYS A 60 15.25 -6.91 -16.31
N SER A 61 16.07 -6.46 -15.38
CA SER A 61 17.54 -6.54 -15.42
C SER A 61 18.07 -7.17 -14.12
N ALA A 62 19.38 -7.21 -13.93
CA ALA A 62 19.99 -7.78 -12.72
C ALA A 62 19.62 -7.01 -11.42
N GLY A 63 19.37 -5.70 -11.50
CA GLY A 63 19.14 -4.85 -10.32
C GLY A 63 17.93 -3.94 -10.41
N SER A 64 17.16 -4.02 -11.50
CA SER A 64 15.97 -3.19 -11.72
C SER A 64 14.91 -3.93 -12.52
N PHE A 65 13.69 -3.41 -12.46
CA PHE A 65 12.56 -3.88 -13.27
C PHE A 65 11.70 -2.70 -13.70
N ALA A 66 10.85 -2.90 -14.69
CA ALA A 66 9.90 -1.90 -15.13
C ALA A 66 8.46 -2.42 -15.05
N VAL A 67 7.55 -1.51 -14.79
CA VAL A 67 6.10 -1.74 -14.74
C VAL A 67 5.36 -0.61 -15.43
N ASP A 68 4.20 -0.89 -16.03
CA ASP A 68 3.29 0.14 -16.52
C ASP A 68 2.19 0.38 -15.50
N VAL A 69 1.95 1.64 -15.17
CA VAL A 69 0.97 2.09 -14.17
C VAL A 69 -0.12 2.89 -14.87
N SER A 70 -1.36 2.46 -14.71
CA SER A 70 -2.50 3.17 -15.30
C SER A 70 -2.72 4.53 -14.62
N ARG A 71 -3.34 5.45 -15.35
CA ARG A 71 -3.75 6.75 -14.78
C ARG A 71 -4.68 6.58 -13.57
N GLU A 72 -5.58 5.60 -13.61
CA GLU A 72 -6.47 5.31 -12.49
C GLU A 72 -5.66 4.95 -11.23
N SER A 73 -4.67 4.07 -11.36
CA SER A 73 -3.80 3.69 -10.24
C SER A 73 -3.02 4.90 -9.71
N LEU A 74 -2.48 5.74 -10.60
CA LEU A 74 -1.79 6.97 -10.19
C LEU A 74 -2.71 7.94 -9.44
N SER A 75 -3.97 8.05 -9.83
CA SER A 75 -4.94 8.94 -9.18
C SER A 75 -5.34 8.49 -7.77
N LYS A 76 -5.18 7.20 -7.46
CA LYS A 76 -5.56 6.58 -6.19
C LYS A 76 -4.39 6.31 -5.27
N THR A 77 -3.17 6.55 -5.72
CA THR A 77 -1.94 6.23 -4.97
C THR A 77 -1.06 7.46 -4.79
N ALA A 78 -0.24 7.43 -3.74
CA ALA A 78 0.83 8.38 -3.50
C ALA A 78 2.20 7.71 -3.70
N GLY A 79 3.20 8.51 -4.14
CA GLY A 79 4.59 8.07 -4.26
C GLY A 79 4.90 7.23 -5.50
N LEU A 80 3.99 7.16 -6.50
CA LEU A 80 4.22 6.46 -7.77
C LEU A 80 4.36 7.39 -8.98
N SER A 81 4.17 8.69 -8.80
CA SER A 81 4.19 9.68 -9.89
C SER A 81 5.54 10.39 -10.07
N GLU A 82 6.50 10.11 -9.21
CA GLU A 82 7.82 10.75 -9.20
C GLU A 82 8.91 9.82 -8.67
N PRO A 83 10.19 10.09 -8.96
CA PRO A 83 11.31 9.33 -8.38
C PRO A 83 11.31 9.40 -6.85
N GLY A 84 11.53 8.24 -6.21
CA GLY A 84 11.50 8.14 -4.75
C GLY A 84 11.62 6.73 -4.24
N ASP A 85 11.84 6.57 -2.93
CA ASP A 85 11.93 5.28 -2.28
C ASP A 85 10.56 4.62 -2.18
N VAL A 86 10.48 3.31 -2.41
CA VAL A 86 9.25 2.51 -2.37
C VAL A 86 9.45 1.19 -1.65
N ASN A 87 8.44 0.77 -0.89
CA ASN A 87 8.40 -0.57 -0.32
C ASN A 87 8.14 -1.59 -1.43
N LEU A 88 8.87 -2.70 -1.41
CA LEU A 88 8.75 -3.77 -2.39
C LEU A 88 8.47 -5.11 -1.72
N GLU A 89 7.55 -5.87 -2.32
CA GLU A 89 7.26 -7.26 -1.96
C GLU A 89 6.90 -8.04 -3.22
N LYS A 90 7.50 -9.23 -3.42
CA LYS A 90 7.11 -10.15 -4.49
C LYS A 90 5.80 -10.86 -4.14
N ALA A 91 5.04 -11.26 -5.15
CA ALA A 91 3.86 -12.08 -4.94
C ALA A 91 4.20 -13.38 -4.22
N LEU A 92 3.31 -13.80 -3.29
CA LEU A 92 3.40 -15.06 -2.55
C LEU A 92 3.44 -16.27 -3.48
N ARG A 93 4.32 -17.20 -3.16
CA ARG A 93 4.30 -18.57 -3.67
C ARG A 93 3.45 -19.46 -2.76
N ALA A 94 3.01 -20.61 -3.28
CA ALA A 94 2.15 -21.54 -2.53
C ALA A 94 2.77 -22.08 -1.22
N HIS A 95 4.09 -22.05 -1.08
CA HIS A 95 4.80 -22.56 0.10
C HIS A 95 5.35 -21.44 1.02
N ASP A 96 5.11 -20.18 0.69
CA ASP A 96 5.57 -19.05 1.50
C ASP A 96 4.75 -18.91 2.79
N ARG A 97 5.35 -18.31 3.81
CA ARG A 97 4.66 -18.02 5.06
C ARG A 97 3.83 -16.76 4.92
N LEU A 98 2.60 -16.80 5.42
CA LEU A 98 1.78 -15.60 5.60
C LEU A 98 2.19 -14.90 6.90
N GLY A 99 3.23 -14.06 6.83
CA GLY A 99 3.77 -13.37 8.00
C GLY A 99 2.96 -12.18 8.49
N GLY A 100 2.14 -11.58 7.61
CA GLY A 100 1.20 -10.49 7.90
C GLY A 100 -0.25 -10.93 7.79
N HIS A 101 -0.97 -10.40 6.78
CA HIS A 101 -2.33 -10.82 6.44
C HIS A 101 -2.47 -10.99 4.92
N LEU A 102 -3.65 -11.35 4.43
CA LEU A 102 -3.91 -11.47 3.00
C LEU A 102 -4.01 -10.08 2.38
N VAL A 103 -3.00 -9.69 1.62
CA VAL A 103 -2.90 -8.39 0.94
C VAL A 103 -3.02 -8.61 -0.56
N SER A 104 -3.93 -7.87 -1.21
CA SER A 104 -4.16 -7.99 -2.66
C SER A 104 -3.24 -7.08 -3.46
N GLY A 105 -2.77 -5.99 -2.87
CA GLY A 105 -2.07 -4.90 -3.54
C GLY A 105 -3.03 -3.97 -4.28
N HIS A 106 -4.30 -3.95 -3.87
CA HIS A 106 -5.31 -3.07 -4.44
C HIS A 106 -5.62 -1.94 -3.47
N VAL A 107 -4.92 -0.84 -3.64
CA VAL A 107 -5.06 0.35 -2.80
C VAL A 107 -6.49 0.88 -2.86
N ASP A 108 -7.13 1.00 -1.69
CA ASP A 108 -8.51 1.50 -1.57
C ASP A 108 -8.58 3.02 -1.63
N GLY A 109 -7.52 3.69 -1.20
CA GLY A 109 -7.41 5.14 -1.21
C GLY A 109 -6.26 5.65 -0.38
N LEU A 110 -6.25 6.96 -0.18
CA LEU A 110 -5.20 7.64 0.56
C LEU A 110 -5.63 7.93 1.99
N GLY A 111 -4.69 7.78 2.93
CA GLY A 111 -4.75 8.35 4.26
C GLY A 111 -3.81 9.53 4.40
N GLU A 112 -4.07 10.37 5.39
CA GLU A 112 -3.18 11.46 5.78
C GLU A 112 -2.60 11.20 7.17
N VAL A 113 -1.29 11.24 7.29
CA VAL A 113 -0.60 11.13 8.58
C VAL A 113 -0.93 12.36 9.42
N THR A 114 -1.63 12.18 10.54
CA THR A 114 -1.94 13.26 11.49
C THR A 114 -0.90 13.37 12.59
N HIS A 115 -0.22 12.26 12.91
CA HIS A 115 0.82 12.21 13.94
C HIS A 115 1.84 11.11 13.63
N PHE A 116 3.11 11.41 13.85
CA PHE A 116 4.19 10.42 13.82
C PHE A 116 5.28 10.85 14.79
N ALA A 117 5.41 10.13 15.90
CA ALA A 117 6.36 10.47 16.95
C ALA A 117 6.84 9.24 17.75
N PRO A 118 8.05 9.29 18.31
CA PRO A 118 8.54 8.25 19.21
C PRO A 118 7.65 8.10 20.46
N VAL A 119 7.41 6.85 20.88
CA VAL A 119 6.75 6.48 22.13
C VAL A 119 7.51 5.30 22.74
N GLY A 120 8.31 5.56 23.76
CA GLY A 120 9.25 4.58 24.27
C GLY A 120 10.27 4.18 23.20
N GLU A 121 10.43 2.87 22.98
CA GLU A 121 11.28 2.30 21.95
C GLU A 121 10.60 2.26 20.55
N SER A 122 9.29 2.51 20.49
CA SER A 122 8.46 2.41 19.30
C SER A 122 8.08 3.79 18.74
N HIS A 123 7.26 3.84 17.69
CA HIS A 123 6.68 5.07 17.15
C HIS A 123 5.16 4.95 17.08
N GLU A 124 4.45 5.95 17.55
CA GLU A 124 3.02 6.09 17.30
C GLU A 124 2.81 6.75 15.94
N LEU A 125 2.05 6.08 15.09
CA LEU A 125 1.58 6.58 13.81
C LEU A 125 0.06 6.73 13.88
N ARG A 126 -0.47 7.95 13.61
CA ARG A 126 -1.92 8.18 13.45
C ARG A 126 -2.20 8.61 12.03
N ILE A 127 -3.25 8.07 11.47
CA ILE A 127 -3.66 8.31 10.08
C ILE A 127 -5.15 8.63 10.07
N LEU A 128 -5.51 9.70 9.37
CA LEU A 128 -6.89 10.03 9.02
C LEU A 128 -7.22 9.40 7.67
N ALA A 129 -8.17 8.49 7.66
CA ALA A 129 -8.74 7.87 6.47
C ALA A 129 -10.14 8.43 6.18
N SER A 130 -10.63 8.28 4.94
CA SER A 130 -12.01 8.59 4.61
C SER A 130 -12.98 7.69 5.39
N ARG A 131 -14.23 8.11 5.54
CA ARG A 131 -15.28 7.28 6.17
C ARG A 131 -15.50 5.96 5.46
N ASP A 132 -15.32 5.94 4.13
CA ASP A 132 -15.49 4.74 3.33
C ASP A 132 -14.45 3.68 3.62
N ILE A 133 -13.23 4.07 3.99
CA ILE A 133 -12.18 3.18 4.47
C ILE A 133 -12.39 2.88 5.97
N GLY A 134 -12.74 3.89 6.75
CA GLY A 134 -12.89 3.80 8.21
C GLY A 134 -13.82 2.69 8.69
N LYS A 135 -14.92 2.44 7.99
CA LYS A 135 -15.89 1.38 8.33
C LYS A 135 -15.31 -0.05 8.32
N TYR A 136 -14.16 -0.25 7.68
CA TYR A 136 -13.46 -1.54 7.62
C TYR A 136 -12.36 -1.68 8.68
N LEU A 137 -12.03 -0.60 9.38
CA LEU A 137 -10.99 -0.61 10.40
C LEU A 137 -11.56 -1.07 11.74
N ALA A 138 -10.84 -2.00 12.37
CA ALA A 138 -11.26 -2.53 13.67
C ALA A 138 -10.07 -2.56 14.64
N TYR A 139 -10.35 -2.31 15.93
CA TYR A 139 -9.35 -2.50 16.99
C TYR A 139 -8.75 -3.91 16.92
N LYS A 140 -7.43 -4.00 16.88
CA LYS A 140 -6.66 -5.25 16.68
C LYS A 140 -6.88 -5.94 15.33
N GLY A 141 -7.58 -5.32 14.40
CA GLY A 141 -7.62 -5.74 13.00
C GLY A 141 -6.36 -5.35 12.24
N SER A 142 -6.28 -5.82 10.99
CA SER A 142 -5.17 -5.52 10.08
C SER A 142 -5.53 -4.40 9.12
N VAL A 143 -4.53 -3.63 8.73
CA VAL A 143 -4.58 -2.65 7.64
C VAL A 143 -3.23 -2.60 6.95
N THR A 144 -3.21 -2.33 5.66
CA THR A 144 -1.96 -2.12 4.93
C THR A 144 -1.71 -0.62 4.75
N VAL A 145 -0.52 -0.16 5.14
CA VAL A 145 -0.05 1.22 4.93
C VAL A 145 1.21 1.19 4.08
N ASN A 146 1.17 1.76 2.88
CA ASN A 146 2.27 1.72 1.90
C ASN A 146 2.80 0.28 1.67
N GLY A 147 1.92 -0.71 1.65
CA GLY A 147 2.27 -2.12 1.49
C GLY A 147 2.74 -2.82 2.77
N VAL A 148 2.78 -2.15 3.91
CA VAL A 148 3.17 -2.74 5.19
C VAL A 148 1.95 -3.22 5.95
N SER A 149 1.89 -4.50 6.32
CA SER A 149 0.86 -5.09 7.19
C SER A 149 1.01 -4.59 8.62
N LEU A 150 -0.01 -3.93 9.16
CA LEU A 150 0.04 -3.29 10.46
C LEU A 150 -1.22 -3.58 11.27
N THR A 151 -1.06 -3.63 12.59
CA THR A 151 -2.17 -3.85 13.54
C THR A 151 -2.73 -2.51 14.02
N VAL A 152 -4.04 -2.35 13.90
CA VAL A 152 -4.77 -1.17 14.37
C VAL A 152 -4.88 -1.19 15.90
N ASN A 153 -4.43 -0.13 16.57
CA ASN A 153 -4.48 0.01 18.04
C ASN A 153 -5.62 0.88 18.55
N SER A 154 -6.14 1.79 17.74
CA SER A 154 -7.36 2.54 18.05
C SER A 154 -8.05 2.95 16.77
N VAL A 155 -9.37 3.13 16.86
CA VAL A 155 -10.23 3.64 15.80
C VAL A 155 -11.10 4.73 16.42
N ASN A 156 -11.11 5.90 15.83
CA ASN A 156 -11.84 7.06 16.30
C ASN A 156 -12.57 7.75 15.13
N ASP A 157 -13.88 7.58 15.09
CA ASP A 157 -14.71 8.23 14.08
C ASP A 157 -14.80 9.73 14.36
N ARG A 158 -14.54 10.53 13.33
CA ARG A 158 -14.51 11.99 13.35
C ARG A 158 -15.48 12.56 12.31
N PRO A 159 -15.88 13.84 12.41
CA PRO A 159 -16.69 14.49 11.39
C PRO A 159 -16.05 14.49 10.00
N ASP A 160 -14.73 14.52 9.92
CA ASP A 160 -13.92 14.60 8.69
C ASP A 160 -13.41 13.24 8.19
N GLY A 161 -13.66 12.13 8.92
CA GLY A 161 -13.19 10.80 8.52
C GLY A 161 -13.13 9.84 9.69
N CYS A 162 -12.16 8.93 9.64
CA CYS A 162 -11.84 7.99 10.71
C CYS A 162 -10.34 8.06 10.99
N GLU A 163 -9.95 8.48 12.19
CA GLU A 163 -8.56 8.45 12.63
C GLU A 163 -8.27 7.13 13.32
N PHE A 164 -7.22 6.45 12.90
CA PHE A 164 -6.74 5.24 13.54
C PHE A 164 -5.26 5.35 13.92
N SER A 165 -4.87 4.60 14.94
CA SER A 165 -3.49 4.57 15.39
C SER A 165 -2.85 3.19 15.24
N ILE A 166 -1.55 3.22 15.06
CA ILE A 166 -0.66 2.06 14.92
C ILE A 166 0.57 2.30 15.78
N ASN A 167 1.08 1.26 16.40
CA ASN A 167 2.38 1.31 17.07
C ASN A 167 3.41 0.57 16.20
N LEU A 168 4.40 1.30 15.68
CA LEU A 168 5.45 0.76 14.83
C LEU A 168 6.66 0.37 15.68
N ILE A 169 7.05 -0.90 15.60
CA ILE A 169 8.30 -1.37 16.22
C ILE A 169 9.51 -0.80 15.46
N PRO A 170 10.67 -0.64 16.13
CA PRO A 170 11.87 -0.05 15.52
C PRO A 170 12.29 -0.72 14.21
N HIS A 171 12.22 -2.05 14.15
CA HIS A 171 12.57 -2.81 12.97
C HIS A 171 11.73 -2.38 11.75
N THR A 172 10.40 -2.29 11.90
CA THR A 172 9.50 -1.87 10.80
C THR A 172 9.84 -0.48 10.28
N VAL A 173 10.12 0.46 11.19
CA VAL A 173 10.53 1.82 10.81
C VAL A 173 11.83 1.78 10.02
N GLN A 174 12.83 0.99 10.45
CA GLN A 174 14.14 0.93 9.81
C GLN A 174 14.13 0.33 8.42
N VAL A 175 13.34 -0.75 8.20
CA VAL A 175 13.39 -1.55 6.96
C VAL A 175 12.31 -1.15 5.95
N THR A 176 11.52 -0.10 6.21
CA THR A 176 10.46 0.36 5.30
C THR A 176 10.52 1.86 5.05
N THR A 177 9.80 2.34 4.03
CA THR A 177 9.65 3.78 3.75
C THR A 177 8.91 4.53 4.84
N LEU A 178 8.30 3.84 5.82
CA LEU A 178 7.58 4.49 6.93
C LEU A 178 8.50 5.38 7.78
N ARG A 179 9.83 5.15 7.75
CA ARG A 179 10.83 6.04 8.40
C ARG A 179 10.80 7.48 7.91
N HIS A 180 10.27 7.74 6.71
CA HIS A 180 10.20 9.07 6.11
C HIS A 180 8.88 9.80 6.38
N LEU A 181 7.94 9.15 7.10
CA LEU A 181 6.64 9.73 7.39
C LEU A 181 6.75 10.94 8.32
N LYS A 182 5.88 11.89 8.10
CA LYS A 182 5.66 13.07 8.94
C LYS A 182 4.21 13.50 8.83
N ALA A 183 3.73 14.31 9.76
CA ALA A 183 2.39 14.88 9.68
C ALA A 183 2.17 15.59 8.33
N GLY A 184 1.00 15.40 7.74
CA GLY A 184 0.62 15.85 6.40
C GLY A 184 1.03 14.92 5.26
N ALA A 185 1.87 13.89 5.48
CA ALA A 185 2.22 12.93 4.45
C ALA A 185 1.00 12.09 4.03
N LYS A 186 0.89 11.81 2.73
CA LYS A 186 -0.12 10.88 2.20
C LYS A 186 0.45 9.47 2.16
N VAL A 187 -0.39 8.49 2.48
CA VAL A 187 -0.07 7.06 2.49
C VAL A 187 -1.12 6.26 1.76
N ASN A 188 -0.70 5.20 1.10
CA ASN A 188 -1.60 4.25 0.44
C ASN A 188 -2.20 3.32 1.48
N LEU A 189 -3.52 3.19 1.48
CA LEU A 189 -4.26 2.33 2.39
C LEU A 189 -4.93 1.19 1.62
N GLU A 190 -4.80 -0.03 2.12
CA GLU A 190 -5.59 -1.17 1.70
C GLU A 190 -6.23 -1.80 2.93
N ILE A 191 -7.55 -1.99 2.89
CA ILE A 191 -8.30 -2.64 3.95
C ILE A 191 -8.05 -4.16 3.95
N ASP A 192 -8.27 -4.80 5.09
CA ASP A 192 -8.25 -6.27 5.16
C ASP A 192 -9.30 -6.87 4.20
N LEU A 193 -8.86 -7.79 3.35
CA LEU A 193 -9.71 -8.46 2.36
C LEU A 193 -10.92 -9.15 3.01
N ILE A 194 -10.77 -9.70 4.23
CA ILE A 194 -11.86 -10.33 4.98
C ILE A 194 -12.93 -9.29 5.32
N ALA A 195 -12.53 -8.10 5.78
CA ALA A 195 -13.46 -7.02 6.10
C ALA A 195 -14.30 -6.60 4.89
N ARG A 196 -13.69 -6.57 3.69
CA ARG A 196 -14.38 -6.27 2.42
C ARG A 196 -15.50 -7.26 2.12
N TYR A 197 -15.22 -8.55 2.23
CA TYR A 197 -16.23 -9.58 1.94
C TYR A 197 -17.32 -9.65 3.02
N VAL A 198 -16.96 -9.50 4.30
CA VAL A 198 -17.93 -9.44 5.41
C VAL A 198 -18.92 -8.28 5.21
N GLU A 199 -18.41 -7.08 4.92
CA GLU A 199 -19.26 -5.91 4.66
C GLU A 199 -20.20 -6.15 3.49
N ARG A 200 -19.69 -6.68 2.37
CA ARG A 200 -20.52 -6.96 1.19
C ARG A 200 -21.62 -7.97 1.47
N MET A 201 -21.33 -9.01 2.25
CA MET A 201 -22.31 -10.02 2.62
C MET A 201 -23.40 -9.43 3.53
N LEU A 202 -23.02 -8.62 4.52
CA LEU A 202 -23.96 -7.96 5.43
C LEU A 202 -24.86 -6.95 4.69
N SER A 203 -24.29 -6.13 3.83
CA SER A 203 -25.03 -5.13 3.06
C SER A 203 -26.01 -5.77 2.06
N ALA A 204 -25.67 -6.93 1.50
CA ALA A 204 -26.52 -7.66 0.56
C ALA A 204 -27.72 -8.37 1.24
N THR A 205 -27.63 -8.66 2.55
CA THR A 205 -28.70 -9.30 3.33
C THR A 205 -29.68 -8.30 3.94
N SER A 206 -29.35 -7.00 3.96
CA SER A 206 -30.29 -5.97 4.41
C SER A 206 -31.46 -5.90 3.44
N PRO A 207 -32.75 -5.95 3.91
CA PRO A 207 -33.91 -5.83 3.03
C PRO A 207 -33.81 -4.50 2.25
N ILE A 208 -33.85 -4.57 0.92
CA ILE A 208 -34.06 -3.38 0.10
C ILE A 208 -35.41 -2.81 0.54
N ALA A 209 -35.40 -1.64 1.18
CA ALA A 209 -36.61 -0.91 1.43
C ALA A 209 -37.28 -0.67 0.06
N ARG A 210 -38.31 -1.45 -0.25
CA ARG A 210 -39.15 -1.23 -1.44
C ARG A 210 -39.99 0.04 -1.13
N ASN A 211 -39.56 1.16 -1.68
CA ASN A 211 -40.42 2.33 -1.82
C ASN A 211 -41.46 2.11 -2.94
#